data_ee64e42abd8712c8392c69db83d2c208
#
_entry.id   ee64e42abd8712c8392c69db83d2c208
#
_cell.length_a   1.000
_cell.length_b   1.000
_cell.length_c   1.000
_cell.angle_alpha   90.00
_cell.angle_beta   90.00
_cell.angle_gamma   90.00
#
_symmetry.space_group_name_H-M   'P 1'
#
loop_
_entity.id
_entity.type
_entity.pdbx_description
1 polymer ?
#
loop_
_entity_poly.entity_id
_entity_poly.type
_entity_poly.pdbx_seq_one_letter_code
_entity_poly.pdbx_strand_id
1 'polypeptide(L)'
;MILLKFGKKEHLEQLKSGSVHFRPVEYFQNEPTTFRGDPMEGKLYLDPTKPLLINGYDISSFIQEATISHVVEGNTLSFSASKLSRSVCHMNEDGTYTPNDDFIAEMSKFGDSFLVFNGYDLIEKLRESLAMQKCPLKYHSILYCNKRNPEDVHSLFADISEEDDLIYYFIKDIAYSLQNEWRMVLFDVNNLFPAGENGGVNIETGFTTEMPIFKAENLRTLKCSDDYLFD
;
A
#
# COMPACT_ATOMS: atom_id res chain seq x y z
N MET A 1 -6.18 6.11 -13.83
CA MET A 1 -6.07 4.98 -12.84
C MET A 1 -7.21 5.12 -11.84
N ILE A 2 -8.08 4.11 -11.75
CA ILE A 2 -9.21 4.11 -10.81
C ILE A 2 -8.83 3.37 -9.54
N LEU A 3 -9.03 4.00 -8.39
CA LEU A 3 -8.71 3.46 -7.08
C LEU A 3 -9.95 3.46 -6.19
N LEU A 4 -9.96 2.52 -5.23
CA LEU A 4 -10.97 2.40 -4.20
C LEU A 4 -10.33 2.58 -2.82
N LYS A 5 -10.82 3.55 -2.05
CA LYS A 5 -10.43 3.70 -0.65
C LYS A 5 -11.56 3.22 0.25
N PHE A 6 -11.26 2.26 1.12
CA PHE A 6 -12.20 1.73 2.10
C PHE A 6 -11.98 2.36 3.46
N GLY A 7 -13.04 2.54 4.22
CA GLY A 7 -12.95 3.11 5.56
C GLY A 7 -14.27 3.55 6.14
N LYS A 8 -14.17 4.28 7.26
CA LYS A 8 -15.31 4.97 7.84
C LYS A 8 -15.69 6.18 6.98
N LYS A 9 -16.98 6.47 6.91
CA LYS A 9 -17.52 7.55 6.07
C LYS A 9 -16.84 8.90 6.35
N GLU A 10 -16.62 9.24 7.62
CA GLU A 10 -15.97 10.51 8.00
C GLU A 10 -14.55 10.68 7.44
N HIS A 11 -13.75 9.59 7.39
CA HIS A 11 -12.40 9.63 6.82
C HIS A 11 -12.43 9.71 5.29
N LEU A 12 -13.44 9.10 4.67
CA LEU A 12 -13.64 9.17 3.22
C LEU A 12 -14.12 10.57 2.79
N GLU A 13 -14.93 11.26 3.60
CA GLU A 13 -15.32 12.65 3.37
C GLU A 13 -14.10 13.58 3.45
N GLN A 14 -13.17 13.35 4.38
CA GLN A 14 -11.90 14.08 4.45
C GLN A 14 -11.10 13.90 3.16
N LEU A 15 -10.89 12.65 2.71
CA LEU A 15 -10.20 12.38 1.45
C LEU A 15 -10.91 13.03 0.26
N LYS A 16 -12.24 12.94 0.20
CA LYS A 16 -13.06 13.52 -0.85
C LYS A 16 -12.90 15.04 -0.94
N SER A 17 -12.67 15.71 0.20
CA SER A 17 -12.46 17.15 0.30
C SER A 17 -11.00 17.60 0.22
N GLY A 18 -10.06 16.67 0.01
CA GLY A 18 -8.66 17.00 -0.23
C GLY A 18 -7.71 16.77 0.95
N SER A 19 -8.21 16.28 2.09
CA SER A 19 -7.38 15.96 3.23
C SER A 19 -6.92 14.49 3.14
N VAL A 20 -5.65 14.28 2.77
CA VAL A 20 -5.08 12.95 2.55
C VAL A 20 -4.34 12.50 3.80
N HIS A 21 -4.85 11.43 4.42
CA HIS A 21 -4.30 10.89 5.66
C HIS A 21 -3.22 9.84 5.38
N PHE A 22 -1.99 10.13 5.81
CA PHE A 22 -0.87 9.21 5.81
C PHE A 22 -0.63 8.64 7.20
N ARG A 23 -0.11 7.41 7.25
CA ARG A 23 0.32 6.73 8.49
C ARG A 23 1.78 6.33 8.40
N PRO A 24 2.54 6.40 9.52
CA PRO A 24 3.88 5.80 9.56
C PRO A 24 3.84 4.31 9.21
N VAL A 25 4.88 3.84 8.54
CA VAL A 25 5.01 2.40 8.23
C VAL A 25 5.03 1.56 9.50
N GLU A 26 5.68 2.04 10.56
CA GLU A 26 5.74 1.39 11.87
C GLU A 26 4.36 1.19 12.51
N TYR A 27 3.38 2.04 12.18
CA TYR A 27 2.01 1.84 12.62
C TYR A 27 1.48 0.49 12.14
N PHE A 28 1.71 0.14 10.87
CA PHE A 28 1.23 -1.13 10.30
C PHE A 28 2.00 -2.33 10.83
N GLN A 29 3.27 -2.17 11.22
CA GLN A 29 4.05 -3.23 11.86
C GLN A 29 3.50 -3.59 13.24
N ASN A 30 2.88 -2.63 13.93
CA ASN A 30 2.39 -2.77 15.30
C ASN A 30 0.85 -2.89 15.40
N GLU A 31 0.14 -2.78 14.27
CA GLU A 31 -1.33 -2.90 14.23
C GLU A 31 -1.74 -4.35 14.50
N PRO A 32 -2.55 -4.60 15.56
CA PRO A 32 -2.87 -5.96 15.98
C PRO A 32 -3.85 -6.70 15.04
N THR A 33 -4.52 -5.98 14.15
CA THR A 33 -5.48 -6.60 13.23
C THR A 33 -4.77 -7.24 12.05
N THR A 34 -5.01 -8.54 11.83
CA THR A 34 -4.34 -9.32 10.79
C THR A 34 -4.64 -8.90 9.35
N PHE A 35 -5.65 -8.06 9.13
CA PHE A 35 -5.99 -7.55 7.79
C PHE A 35 -5.37 -6.19 7.48
N ARG A 36 -5.03 -5.37 8.50
CA ARG A 36 -4.34 -4.09 8.34
C ARG A 36 -2.86 -4.17 8.68
N GLY A 37 -2.56 -4.88 9.76
CA GLY A 37 -1.20 -5.04 10.25
C GLY A 37 -0.39 -6.01 9.40
N ASP A 38 0.85 -5.64 9.14
CA ASP A 38 1.88 -6.52 8.59
C ASP A 38 3.16 -6.30 9.40
N PRO A 39 3.50 -7.19 10.33
CA PRO A 39 4.73 -7.07 11.12
C PRO A 39 6.00 -6.99 10.26
N MET A 40 5.89 -7.45 9.01
CA MET A 40 6.95 -7.41 8.01
C MET A 40 6.83 -6.25 7.02
N GLU A 41 6.02 -5.23 7.34
CA GLU A 41 5.89 -4.02 6.53
C GLU A 41 7.25 -3.33 6.37
N GLY A 42 7.70 -3.08 5.14
CA GLY A 42 9.01 -2.49 4.85
C GLY A 42 10.21 -3.38 5.19
N LYS A 43 10.00 -4.68 5.45
CA LYS A 43 11.06 -5.64 5.81
C LYS A 43 10.99 -6.88 4.92
N LEU A 44 12.14 -7.53 4.76
CA LEU A 44 12.25 -8.85 4.12
C LEU A 44 13.02 -9.79 5.04
N TYR A 45 12.72 -11.09 4.97
CA TYR A 45 13.53 -12.10 5.64
C TYR A 45 14.86 -12.27 4.91
N LEU A 46 15.94 -12.42 5.69
CA LEU A 46 17.22 -12.85 5.14
C LEU A 46 17.15 -14.34 4.81
N ASP A 47 17.83 -14.70 3.73
CA ASP A 47 17.95 -16.08 3.31
C ASP A 47 18.72 -16.91 4.36
N PRO A 48 18.09 -17.85 5.05
CA PRO A 48 18.75 -18.63 6.10
C PRO A 48 19.78 -19.63 5.55
N THR A 49 19.82 -19.84 4.23
CA THR A 49 20.80 -20.72 3.58
C THR A 49 22.14 -20.04 3.31
N LYS A 50 22.17 -18.70 3.41
CA LYS A 50 23.39 -17.91 3.22
C LYS A 50 24.05 -17.58 4.55
N PRO A 51 25.39 -17.65 4.62
CA PRO A 51 26.10 -17.33 5.86
C PRO A 51 25.90 -15.84 6.19
N LEU A 52 25.56 -15.55 7.43
CA LEU A 52 25.53 -14.21 7.98
C LEU A 52 26.87 -13.95 8.68
N LEU A 53 27.67 -13.09 8.08
CA LEU A 53 29.03 -12.81 8.58
C LEU A 53 29.08 -11.48 9.32
N ILE A 54 29.63 -11.47 10.55
CA ILE A 54 30.00 -10.26 11.27
C ILE A 54 31.49 -10.30 11.51
N ASN A 55 32.22 -9.32 10.97
CA ASN A 55 33.68 -9.26 11.03
C ASN A 55 34.37 -10.55 10.58
N GLY A 56 33.80 -11.25 9.58
CA GLY A 56 34.32 -12.51 9.05
C GLY A 56 33.92 -13.76 9.82
N TYR A 57 33.20 -13.63 10.93
CA TYR A 57 32.67 -14.76 11.70
C TYR A 57 31.25 -15.12 11.25
N ASP A 58 31.02 -16.38 10.89
CA ASP A 58 29.68 -16.88 10.57
C ASP A 58 28.85 -17.04 11.85
N ILE A 59 27.78 -16.24 11.95
CA ILE A 59 26.88 -16.27 13.09
C ILE A 59 25.50 -16.89 12.74
N SER A 60 25.36 -17.46 11.55
CA SER A 60 24.06 -18.01 11.06
C SER A 60 23.46 -19.03 12.02
N SER A 61 24.30 -19.87 12.64
CA SER A 61 23.85 -20.91 13.60
C SER A 61 23.25 -20.36 14.89
N PHE A 62 23.49 -19.08 15.21
CA PHE A 62 22.98 -18.42 16.41
C PHE A 62 21.71 -17.63 16.15
N ILE A 63 21.29 -17.50 14.88
CA ILE A 63 20.17 -16.66 14.46
C ILE A 63 19.09 -17.55 13.88
N GLN A 64 17.91 -17.57 14.54
CA GLN A 64 16.76 -18.34 14.06
C GLN A 64 16.03 -17.60 12.93
N GLU A 65 16.00 -16.28 13.00
CA GLU A 65 15.32 -15.44 12.03
C GLU A 65 16.00 -14.07 11.97
N ALA A 66 16.32 -13.59 10.79
CA ALA A 66 16.87 -12.27 10.57
C ALA A 66 16.09 -11.56 9.47
N THR A 67 15.95 -10.24 9.60
CA THR A 67 15.29 -9.41 8.60
C THR A 67 16.17 -8.27 8.17
N ILE A 68 16.01 -7.84 6.92
CA ILE A 68 16.60 -6.61 6.39
C ILE A 68 15.49 -5.59 6.13
N SER A 69 15.77 -4.33 6.45
CA SER A 69 14.92 -3.19 6.11
C SER A 69 15.77 -2.06 5.59
N HIS A 70 15.20 -1.28 4.69
CA HIS A 70 15.82 -0.01 4.31
C HIS A 70 15.46 1.04 5.37
N VAL A 71 16.47 1.68 5.94
CA VAL A 71 16.27 2.76 6.92
C VAL A 71 16.44 4.08 6.22
N VAL A 72 15.37 4.86 6.15
CA VAL A 72 15.39 6.24 5.66
C VAL A 72 15.42 7.18 6.87
N GLU A 73 16.25 8.22 6.82
CA GLU A 73 16.20 9.28 7.85
C GLU A 73 14.83 9.97 7.84
N GLY A 74 14.28 10.25 9.03
CA GLY A 74 12.97 10.85 9.21
C GLY A 74 11.82 9.84 9.23
N ASN A 75 10.62 10.32 8.94
CA ASN A 75 9.42 9.51 8.96
C ASN A 75 9.11 8.96 7.56
N THR A 76 8.85 7.66 7.47
CA THR A 76 8.30 7.03 6.28
C THR A 76 6.79 6.87 6.45
N LEU A 77 6.04 7.62 5.66
CA LEU A 77 4.58 7.71 5.76
C LEU A 77 3.94 7.03 4.55
N SER A 78 2.88 6.28 4.74
CA SER A 78 2.18 5.59 3.66
C SER A 78 0.69 5.88 3.60
N PHE A 79 0.16 5.90 2.37
CA PHE A 79 -1.25 5.91 2.05
C PHE A 79 -1.53 4.76 1.10
N SER A 80 -2.54 3.96 1.40
CA SER A 80 -2.93 2.79 0.59
C SER A 80 -4.35 2.91 0.09
N ALA A 81 -4.59 2.41 -1.11
CA ALA A 81 -5.89 2.21 -1.72
C ALA A 81 -5.88 0.87 -2.47
N SER A 82 -7.03 0.36 -2.87
CA SER A 82 -7.12 -0.85 -3.70
C SER A 82 -7.36 -0.46 -5.16
N LYS A 83 -6.81 -1.22 -6.08
CA LYS A 83 -7.12 -1.15 -7.51
C LYS A 83 -8.01 -2.32 -7.91
N LEU A 84 -8.72 -2.18 -9.02
CA LEU A 84 -9.39 -3.31 -9.65
C LEU A 84 -8.46 -3.92 -10.70
N SER A 85 -8.37 -5.24 -10.70
CA SER A 85 -7.64 -6.04 -11.70
C SER A 85 -8.42 -7.28 -12.07
N ARG A 86 -8.02 -7.95 -13.13
CA ARG A 86 -8.66 -9.22 -13.52
C ARG A 86 -8.55 -10.30 -12.43
N SER A 87 -7.51 -10.25 -11.60
CA SER A 87 -7.31 -11.20 -10.50
C SER A 87 -8.34 -11.09 -9.37
N VAL A 88 -8.94 -9.90 -9.18
CA VAL A 88 -9.94 -9.64 -8.13
C VAL A 88 -11.33 -9.36 -8.68
N CYS A 89 -11.55 -9.55 -9.97
CA CYS A 89 -12.83 -9.38 -10.64
C CYS A 89 -13.19 -10.62 -11.44
N HIS A 90 -14.47 -10.77 -11.74
CA HIS A 90 -14.99 -11.73 -12.72
C HIS A 90 -15.63 -10.98 -13.89
N MET A 91 -15.52 -11.56 -15.08
CA MET A 91 -16.15 -11.03 -16.27
C MET A 91 -17.63 -11.44 -16.33
N ASN A 92 -18.50 -10.48 -16.60
CA ASN A 92 -19.93 -10.68 -16.79
C ASN A 92 -20.24 -11.08 -18.26
N GLU A 93 -21.46 -11.58 -18.50
CA GLU A 93 -21.92 -11.92 -19.85
C GLU A 93 -21.94 -10.73 -20.82
N ASP A 94 -22.10 -9.50 -20.29
CA ASP A 94 -22.10 -8.26 -21.07
C ASP A 94 -20.67 -7.71 -21.34
N GLY A 95 -19.62 -8.46 -20.97
CA GLY A 95 -18.23 -8.07 -21.14
C GLY A 95 -17.68 -7.06 -20.12
N THR A 96 -18.52 -6.66 -19.15
CA THR A 96 -18.05 -5.85 -18.02
C THR A 96 -17.44 -6.72 -16.92
N TYR A 97 -16.79 -6.10 -15.95
CA TYR A 97 -16.16 -6.78 -14.81
C TYR A 97 -16.78 -6.31 -13.50
N THR A 98 -16.99 -7.25 -12.58
CA THR A 98 -17.48 -7.02 -11.23
C THR A 98 -16.51 -7.61 -10.22
N PRO A 99 -16.20 -6.93 -9.10
CA PRO A 99 -15.37 -7.50 -8.03
C PRO A 99 -15.91 -8.85 -7.56
N ASN A 100 -15.01 -9.82 -7.37
CA ASN A 100 -15.37 -11.14 -6.87
C ASN A 100 -15.67 -11.13 -5.36
N ASP A 101 -16.35 -12.19 -4.89
CA ASP A 101 -16.78 -12.28 -3.49
C ASP A 101 -15.60 -12.29 -2.49
N ASP A 102 -14.46 -12.86 -2.86
CA ASP A 102 -13.28 -12.92 -2.00
C ASP A 102 -12.68 -11.52 -1.78
N PHE A 103 -12.56 -10.73 -2.84
CA PHE A 103 -12.14 -9.33 -2.74
C PHE A 103 -13.14 -8.51 -1.91
N ILE A 104 -14.44 -8.67 -2.15
CA ILE A 104 -15.48 -7.95 -1.40
C ILE A 104 -15.40 -8.31 0.09
N ALA A 105 -15.26 -9.60 0.43
CA ALA A 105 -15.14 -10.06 1.81
C ALA A 105 -13.87 -9.52 2.49
N GLU A 106 -12.73 -9.51 1.78
CA GLU A 106 -11.47 -8.95 2.29
C GLU A 106 -11.60 -7.45 2.55
N MET A 107 -12.08 -6.69 1.55
CA MET A 107 -12.13 -5.24 1.64
C MET A 107 -13.19 -4.72 2.61
N SER A 108 -14.26 -5.46 2.85
CA SER A 108 -15.27 -5.13 3.86
C SER A 108 -14.73 -5.11 5.30
N LYS A 109 -13.57 -5.73 5.56
CA LYS A 109 -12.90 -5.66 6.86
C LYS A 109 -12.34 -4.27 7.18
N PHE A 110 -12.06 -3.45 6.14
CA PHE A 110 -11.49 -2.11 6.30
C PHE A 110 -12.51 -1.03 6.63
N GLY A 111 -13.79 -1.29 6.38
CA GLY A 111 -14.89 -0.38 6.69
C GLY A 111 -16.17 -0.73 5.91
N ASP A 112 -17.25 -0.08 6.30
CA ASP A 112 -18.58 -0.26 5.71
C ASP A 112 -18.84 0.57 4.46
N SER A 113 -17.86 1.41 4.08
CA SER A 113 -17.98 2.37 3.00
C SER A 113 -16.71 2.42 2.15
N PHE A 114 -16.86 2.87 0.89
CA PHE A 114 -15.72 3.12 0.01
C PHE A 114 -15.94 4.35 -0.87
N LEU A 115 -14.83 4.97 -1.29
CA LEU A 115 -14.77 6.06 -2.25
C LEU A 115 -14.01 5.60 -3.49
N VAL A 116 -14.56 5.90 -4.67
CA VAL A 116 -13.90 5.70 -5.97
C VAL A 116 -13.29 7.02 -6.42
N PHE A 117 -12.05 7.01 -6.88
CA PHE A 117 -11.38 8.22 -7.33
C PHE A 117 -10.29 7.95 -8.37
N ASN A 118 -9.87 9.00 -9.07
CA ASN A 118 -8.75 8.93 -9.99
C ASN A 118 -7.43 9.09 -9.23
N GLY A 119 -6.60 8.05 -9.23
CA GLY A 119 -5.30 8.07 -8.54
C GLY A 119 -4.29 9.04 -9.17
N TYR A 120 -4.34 9.30 -10.47
CA TYR A 120 -3.44 10.27 -11.11
C TYR A 120 -3.73 11.70 -10.65
N ASP A 121 -5.01 12.06 -10.54
CA ASP A 121 -5.41 13.39 -10.06
C ASP A 121 -4.94 13.60 -8.61
N LEU A 122 -5.07 12.57 -7.77
CA LEU A 122 -4.58 12.61 -6.39
C LEU A 122 -3.06 12.79 -6.33
N ILE A 123 -2.29 12.05 -7.15
CA ILE A 123 -0.83 12.16 -7.20
C ILE A 123 -0.41 13.57 -7.64
N GLU A 124 -1.05 14.11 -8.68
CA GLU A 124 -0.74 15.45 -9.19
C GLU A 124 -0.97 16.51 -8.11
N LYS A 125 -2.13 16.48 -7.45
CA LYS A 125 -2.46 17.43 -6.38
C LYS A 125 -1.57 17.29 -5.15
N LEU A 126 -1.18 16.08 -4.78
CA LEU A 126 -0.18 15.85 -3.74
C LEU A 126 1.19 16.42 -4.12
N ARG A 127 1.66 16.20 -5.34
CA ARG A 127 2.94 16.75 -5.82
C ARG A 127 2.94 18.27 -5.82
N GLU A 128 1.84 18.90 -6.26
CA GLU A 128 1.67 20.36 -6.18
C GLU A 128 1.79 20.85 -4.74
N SER A 129 1.10 20.18 -3.80
CA SER A 129 1.10 20.56 -2.38
C SER A 129 2.46 20.32 -1.70
N LEU A 130 3.23 19.33 -2.15
CA LEU A 130 4.53 18.97 -1.59
C LEU A 130 5.73 19.67 -2.26
N ALA A 131 5.50 20.43 -3.33
CA ALA A 131 6.56 21.00 -4.16
C ALA A 131 7.56 21.88 -3.38
N MET A 132 7.07 22.63 -2.39
CA MET A 132 7.91 23.50 -1.57
C MET A 132 8.66 22.75 -0.46
N GLN A 133 8.14 21.62 0.00
CA GLN A 133 8.68 20.81 1.10
C GLN A 133 9.83 19.91 0.67
N LYS A 134 9.95 19.64 -0.64
CA LYS A 134 10.97 18.73 -1.20
C LYS A 134 10.94 17.32 -0.58
N CYS A 135 9.75 16.86 -0.19
CA CYS A 135 9.55 15.51 0.32
C CYS A 135 9.39 14.54 -0.86
N PRO A 136 10.25 13.53 -1.00
CA PRO A 136 10.10 12.54 -2.05
C PRO A 136 8.79 11.76 -1.87
N LEU A 137 8.00 11.69 -2.94
CA LEU A 137 6.78 10.90 -3.03
C LEU A 137 6.96 9.82 -4.09
N LYS A 138 6.90 8.56 -3.66
CA LYS A 138 6.90 7.39 -4.53
C LYS A 138 5.52 6.73 -4.51
N TYR A 139 5.15 6.05 -5.58
CA TYR A 139 3.90 5.27 -5.63
C TYR A 139 4.05 4.08 -6.56
N HIS A 140 3.46 2.96 -6.16
CA HIS A 140 3.49 1.72 -6.93
C HIS A 140 2.34 0.81 -6.53
N SER A 141 2.01 -0.16 -7.39
CA SER A 141 1.22 -1.33 -6.97
C SER A 141 2.05 -2.20 -6.04
N ILE A 142 1.42 -2.78 -5.03
CA ILE A 142 2.13 -3.73 -4.16
C ILE A 142 2.49 -4.99 -4.95
N LEU A 143 3.72 -5.41 -4.77
CA LEU A 143 4.25 -6.68 -5.26
C LEU A 143 4.06 -7.74 -4.16
N TYR A 144 3.39 -8.83 -4.49
CA TYR A 144 3.08 -9.89 -3.54
C TYR A 144 3.98 -11.08 -3.76
N CYS A 145 4.64 -11.55 -2.69
CA CYS A 145 5.46 -12.76 -2.70
C CYS A 145 5.36 -13.47 -1.35
N ASN A 146 5.77 -14.72 -1.31
CA ASN A 146 6.02 -15.37 -0.05
C ASN A 146 7.33 -14.83 0.54
N LYS A 147 7.24 -13.85 1.44
CA LYS A 147 8.40 -13.18 2.04
C LYS A 147 9.35 -14.15 2.78
N ARG A 148 8.87 -15.35 3.15
CA ARG A 148 9.66 -16.40 3.81
C ARG A 148 10.37 -17.33 2.81
N ASN A 149 10.05 -17.24 1.52
CA ASN A 149 10.72 -18.00 0.48
C ASN A 149 11.80 -17.13 -0.21
N PRO A 150 13.09 -17.41 -0.01
CA PRO A 150 14.16 -16.61 -0.63
C PRO A 150 14.13 -16.59 -2.16
N GLU A 151 13.65 -17.66 -2.80
CA GLU A 151 13.56 -17.75 -4.26
C GLU A 151 12.49 -16.79 -4.80
N ASP A 152 11.32 -16.70 -4.13
CA ASP A 152 10.26 -15.77 -4.49
C ASP A 152 10.74 -14.31 -4.33
N VAL A 153 11.40 -14.01 -3.22
CA VAL A 153 11.99 -12.68 -2.97
C VAL A 153 13.04 -12.36 -4.02
N HIS A 154 13.96 -13.29 -4.31
CA HIS A 154 15.01 -13.08 -5.30
C HIS A 154 14.46 -12.83 -6.71
N SER A 155 13.42 -13.56 -7.11
CA SER A 155 12.79 -13.39 -8.42
C SER A 155 12.16 -12.00 -8.58
N LEU A 156 11.58 -11.44 -7.52
CA LEU A 156 11.06 -10.07 -7.54
C LEU A 156 12.17 -9.03 -7.81
N PHE A 157 13.35 -9.22 -7.22
CA PHE A 157 14.46 -8.28 -7.39
C PHE A 157 15.20 -8.44 -8.73
N ALA A 158 15.06 -9.58 -9.41
CA ALA A 158 15.70 -9.79 -10.70
C ALA A 158 15.21 -8.81 -11.79
N ASP A 159 13.96 -8.36 -11.66
CA ASP A 159 13.31 -7.44 -12.61
C ASP A 159 13.34 -5.97 -12.15
N ILE A 160 13.89 -5.70 -10.96
CA ILE A 160 13.95 -4.35 -10.38
C ILE A 160 15.37 -3.80 -10.56
N SER A 161 15.48 -2.56 -11.01
CA SER A 161 16.78 -1.91 -11.11
C SER A 161 17.41 -1.73 -9.72
N GLU A 162 18.70 -1.98 -9.59
CA GLU A 162 19.47 -1.83 -8.33
C GLU A 162 19.35 -0.42 -7.71
N GLU A 163 18.83 0.55 -8.45
CA GLU A 163 18.70 1.94 -8.01
C GLU A 163 17.41 2.23 -7.21
N ASP A 164 16.46 1.27 -7.09
CA ASP A 164 15.21 1.52 -6.36
C ASP A 164 15.20 0.88 -4.97
N ASP A 165 16.10 1.38 -4.11
CA ASP A 165 16.21 0.97 -2.68
C ASP A 165 14.89 1.09 -1.90
N LEU A 166 13.90 1.77 -2.47
CA LEU A 166 12.62 2.03 -1.82
C LEU A 166 11.57 0.95 -2.09
N ILE A 167 11.90 -0.04 -2.92
CA ILE A 167 10.98 -1.13 -3.29
C ILE A 167 10.48 -1.93 -2.07
N TYR A 168 11.26 -1.99 -0.99
CA TYR A 168 10.89 -2.67 0.27
C TYR A 168 9.52 -2.22 0.81
N TYR A 169 9.16 -0.95 0.56
CA TYR A 169 7.87 -0.39 0.99
C TYR A 169 6.70 -0.79 0.08
N PHE A 170 7.00 -1.47 -1.03
CA PHE A 170 6.00 -1.92 -2.01
C PHE A 170 5.93 -3.45 -2.13
N ILE A 171 6.54 -4.17 -1.18
CA ILE A 171 6.47 -5.63 -1.12
C ILE A 171 5.66 -6.05 0.09
N LYS A 172 4.68 -6.94 -0.13
CA LYS A 172 3.81 -7.49 0.91
C LYS A 172 3.75 -9.02 0.81
N ASP A 173 3.45 -9.69 1.92
CA ASP A 173 3.28 -11.15 1.89
C ASP A 173 2.09 -11.53 1.01
N ILE A 174 2.21 -12.67 0.31
CA ILE A 174 1.19 -13.19 -0.60
C ILE A 174 -0.18 -13.37 0.08
N ALA A 175 -0.21 -13.59 1.39
CA ALA A 175 -1.43 -13.69 2.16
C ALA A 175 -2.33 -12.45 2.09
N TYR A 176 -1.76 -11.29 1.73
CA TYR A 176 -2.49 -10.03 1.55
C TYR A 176 -2.90 -9.74 0.11
N SER A 177 -2.65 -10.64 -0.83
CA SER A 177 -2.84 -10.39 -2.28
C SER A 177 -4.27 -10.01 -2.67
N LEU A 178 -5.28 -10.48 -1.94
CA LEU A 178 -6.67 -10.10 -2.14
C LEU A 178 -6.93 -8.60 -1.91
N GLN A 179 -6.06 -7.88 -1.20
CA GLN A 179 -6.19 -6.42 -1.02
C GLN A 179 -5.94 -5.66 -2.31
N ASN A 180 -5.21 -6.27 -3.26
CA ASN A 180 -4.84 -5.69 -4.55
C ASN A 180 -4.40 -4.23 -4.40
N GLU A 181 -3.46 -4.02 -3.46
CA GLU A 181 -3.12 -2.71 -2.93
C GLU A 181 -2.29 -1.90 -3.92
N TRP A 182 -2.60 -0.62 -3.99
CA TRP A 182 -1.79 0.43 -4.56
C TRP A 182 -1.39 1.38 -3.43
N ARG A 183 -0.13 1.81 -3.43
CA ARG A 183 0.44 2.56 -2.32
C ARG A 183 1.17 3.80 -2.78
N MET A 184 1.06 4.87 -1.99
CA MET A 184 1.98 6.00 -1.99
C MET A 184 2.84 5.96 -0.72
N VAL A 185 4.12 6.29 -0.87
CA VAL A 185 5.05 6.43 0.25
C VAL A 185 5.69 7.81 0.18
N LEU A 186 5.58 8.54 1.28
CA LEU A 186 6.15 9.86 1.46
C LEU A 186 7.31 9.77 2.45
N PHE A 187 8.47 10.27 2.05
CA PHE A 187 9.66 10.31 2.88
C PHE A 187 9.83 11.70 3.48
N ASP A 188 9.37 11.85 4.73
CA ASP A 188 9.46 13.10 5.49
C ASP A 188 10.81 13.18 6.23
N VAL A 189 11.89 13.28 5.45
CA VAL A 189 13.28 13.29 5.95
C VAL A 189 13.58 14.45 6.90
N ASN A 190 12.78 15.50 6.87
CA ASN A 190 12.96 16.69 7.70
C ASN A 190 11.93 16.80 8.83
N ASN A 191 11.07 15.81 9.01
CA ASN A 191 9.97 15.80 9.98
C ASN A 191 9.09 17.07 9.87
N LEU A 192 8.76 17.47 8.63
CA LEU A 192 8.00 18.69 8.33
C LEU A 192 6.52 18.57 8.66
N PHE A 193 6.01 17.34 8.72
CA PHE A 193 4.61 17.09 8.98
C PHE A 193 4.43 16.69 10.45
N PRO A 194 3.78 17.54 11.28
CA PRO A 194 3.54 17.21 12.67
C PRO A 194 2.62 15.99 12.75
N ALA A 195 3.09 14.97 13.44
CA ALA A 195 2.32 13.76 13.69
C ALA A 195 1.13 14.08 14.61
N GLY A 196 -0.08 13.71 14.19
CA GLY A 196 -1.27 13.69 15.03
C GLY A 196 -1.26 12.53 16.03
N GLU A 197 -2.39 12.29 16.69
CA GLU A 197 -2.56 11.10 17.52
C GLU A 197 -2.25 9.83 16.72
N ASN A 198 -1.49 8.91 17.30
CA ASN A 198 -1.00 7.67 16.65
C ASN A 198 -0.07 7.89 15.45
N GLY A 199 0.64 9.02 15.38
CA GLY A 199 1.64 9.28 14.36
C GLY A 199 1.09 9.60 12.96
N GLY A 200 -0.23 9.63 12.77
CA GLY A 200 -0.83 9.93 11.46
C GLY A 200 -0.70 11.41 11.08
N VAL A 201 -0.59 11.67 9.79
CA VAL A 201 -0.42 13.01 9.20
C VAL A 201 -1.51 13.26 8.17
N ASN A 202 -2.16 14.41 8.23
CA ASN A 202 -3.07 14.89 7.20
C ASN A 202 -2.36 15.91 6.31
N ILE A 203 -2.39 15.68 5.01
CA ILE A 203 -1.85 16.61 4.02
C ILE A 203 -3.02 17.19 3.25
N GLU A 204 -3.19 18.52 3.39
CA GLU A 204 -4.20 19.26 2.66
C GLU A 204 -3.74 19.46 1.22
N THR A 205 -4.59 19.05 0.28
CA THR A 205 -4.32 19.12 -1.15
C THR A 205 -5.45 19.86 -1.88
N GLY A 206 -5.22 20.19 -3.12
CA GLY A 206 -6.31 20.67 -3.99
C GLY A 206 -7.14 19.54 -4.63
N PHE A 207 -6.94 18.29 -4.21
CA PHE A 207 -7.70 17.15 -4.71
C PHE A 207 -9.16 17.24 -4.26
N THR A 208 -10.08 17.00 -5.19
CA THR A 208 -11.51 16.84 -4.89
C THR A 208 -12.11 15.82 -5.85
N THR A 209 -13.17 15.17 -5.44
CA THR A 209 -13.93 14.28 -6.32
C THR A 209 -15.43 14.41 -6.08
N GLU A 210 -16.21 14.44 -7.16
CA GLU A 210 -17.67 14.46 -7.11
C GLU A 210 -18.29 13.08 -6.86
N MET A 211 -17.47 12.02 -6.90
CA MET A 211 -17.96 10.66 -6.68
C MET A 211 -18.59 10.53 -5.29
N PRO A 212 -19.77 9.91 -5.17
CA PRO A 212 -20.37 9.65 -3.87
C PRO A 212 -19.58 8.63 -3.09
N ILE A 213 -19.74 8.66 -1.77
CA ILE A 213 -19.29 7.56 -0.91
C ILE A 213 -20.32 6.47 -0.96
N PHE A 214 -19.89 5.28 -1.37
CA PHE A 214 -20.71 4.10 -1.49
C PHE A 214 -20.62 3.24 -0.22
N LYS A 215 -21.67 2.46 0.05
CA LYS A 215 -21.59 1.37 1.03
C LYS A 215 -20.82 0.18 0.43
N ALA A 216 -20.11 -0.57 1.25
CA ALA A 216 -19.32 -1.72 0.81
C ALA A 216 -20.18 -2.78 0.06
N GLU A 217 -21.46 -2.93 0.42
CA GLU A 217 -22.39 -3.82 -0.28
C GLU A 217 -22.59 -3.46 -1.76
N ASN A 218 -22.40 -2.19 -2.14
CA ASN A 218 -22.51 -1.74 -3.53
C ASN A 218 -21.39 -2.27 -4.44
N LEU A 219 -20.31 -2.84 -3.87
CA LEU A 219 -19.27 -3.51 -4.68
C LEU A 219 -19.84 -4.64 -5.53
N ARG A 220 -20.87 -5.34 -5.04
CA ARG A 220 -21.54 -6.43 -5.78
C ARG A 220 -22.24 -5.97 -7.06
N THR A 221 -22.55 -4.70 -7.15
CA THR A 221 -23.21 -4.08 -8.31
C THR A 221 -22.28 -3.15 -9.09
N LEU A 222 -21.05 -2.98 -8.62
CA LEU A 222 -20.04 -2.20 -9.34
C LEU A 222 -19.67 -2.92 -10.63
N LYS A 223 -19.84 -2.25 -11.76
CA LYS A 223 -19.42 -2.74 -13.06
C LYS A 223 -18.39 -1.78 -13.67
N CYS A 224 -17.33 -2.30 -14.23
CA CYS A 224 -16.35 -1.53 -14.97
C CYS A 224 -16.04 -2.19 -16.32
N SER A 225 -15.63 -1.40 -17.31
CA SER A 225 -15.08 -1.93 -18.55
C SER A 225 -13.64 -2.39 -18.34
N ASP A 226 -13.15 -3.21 -19.26
CA ASP A 226 -11.77 -3.73 -19.26
C ASP A 226 -10.71 -2.62 -19.22
N ASP A 227 -10.98 -1.46 -19.82
CA ASP A 227 -10.09 -0.29 -19.85
C ASP A 227 -9.74 0.27 -18.45
N TYR A 228 -10.53 -0.06 -17.43
CA TYR A 228 -10.31 0.39 -16.05
C TYR A 228 -9.64 -0.64 -15.16
N LEU A 229 -9.37 -1.83 -15.68
CA LEU A 229 -8.65 -2.87 -14.95
C LEU A 229 -7.14 -2.71 -15.13
N PHE A 230 -6.42 -3.03 -14.07
CA PHE A 230 -4.96 -3.02 -14.03
C PHE A 230 -4.46 -4.42 -13.68
N ASP A 231 -3.66 -4.97 -14.54
CA ASP A 231 -2.93 -6.23 -14.28
C ASP A 231 -1.57 -5.95 -13.65
#